data_9a912d5cddf5d4f0a08b3db97d728848
#
_entry.id   9a912d5cddf5d4f0a08b3db97d728848
#
_cell.length_a   1.000
_cell.length_b   1.000
_cell.length_c   1.000
_cell.angle_alpha   90.00
_cell.angle_beta   90.00
_cell.angle_gamma   90.00
#
_symmetry.space_group_name_H-M   'P 1'
#
loop_
_entity.id
_entity.type
_entity.pdbx_description
1 polymer ?
#
loop_
_entity_poly.entity_id
_entity_poly.type
_entity_poly.pdbx_seq_one_letter_code
_entity_poly.pdbx_strand_id
1 'polypeptide(L)'
;MRNFLLLCMAALCCLACNDSKIVTVTVTNPLAMDRSDEMVEVSMTEISNLLNLADTAQIVVLNVEGEQVPYQVTYDDKLIFPATVAANASAAYTVQVGTPVDVEVRACGRQYPERLDDMAWENDLVGFRAYGPALQARGERGFGYDLFTKRGTAAPVLEDMYAKELDADSWKQVNELRKTDPKAADELVRTFSYHIDHGYGMDCYAVGPTLGAGVSALMVNDTIIYPWCYKTQEVLDNGPLRFTVKLEFNPLAVKGDTAVVETRLITLDAGSHLNRTAVSYSNLKESLPIVTGIVLHEPDGAVVADAAGGYMTYVDPTTGPDNGKIFMGAAFPAVVKEAKTVLFPIEEKKMRNNADGHVLVVSDYEPGADYVYYWGFAWDRADIKTAEAWNRYMADFAQKVRNPMTVSIR
;
A
#
# COMPACT_ATOMS: atom_id res chain seq x y z
N MET A 1 39.42 -4.90 79.96
CA MET A 1 38.40 -5.69 79.33
C MET A 1 37.92 -4.84 78.18
N ARG A 2 38.08 -5.35 77.00
CA ARG A 2 38.19 -4.64 75.72
C ARG A 2 36.88 -4.17 75.18
N ASN A 3 36.73 -2.85 74.87
CA ASN A 3 35.67 -2.24 74.15
C ASN A 3 35.82 -2.56 72.67
N PHE A 4 34.76 -3.12 72.06
CA PHE A 4 34.64 -3.26 70.59
C PHE A 4 33.73 -2.13 70.07
N LEU A 5 34.32 -1.16 69.40
CA LEU A 5 33.60 -0.14 68.67
C LEU A 5 33.20 -0.73 67.32
N LEU A 6 31.89 -0.89 67.08
CA LEU A 6 31.36 -1.19 65.76
C LEU A 6 31.16 0.12 64.98
N LEU A 7 31.93 0.31 63.90
CA LEU A 7 31.79 1.40 62.97
C LEU A 7 30.76 0.96 61.88
N CYS A 8 29.53 1.48 61.94
CA CYS A 8 28.56 1.34 60.86
C CYS A 8 28.91 2.32 59.75
N MET A 9 29.47 1.82 58.66
CA MET A 9 29.69 2.57 57.44
C MET A 9 28.37 2.57 56.63
N ALA A 10 27.60 3.64 56.69
CA ALA A 10 26.43 3.86 55.86
C ALA A 10 26.92 4.19 54.45
N ALA A 11 26.83 3.24 53.56
CA ALA A 11 26.97 3.45 52.11
C ALA A 11 25.74 4.23 51.61
N LEU A 12 25.89 5.54 51.40
CA LEU A 12 24.93 6.33 50.60
C LEU A 12 25.04 5.85 49.16
N CYS A 13 24.13 4.96 48.75
CA CYS A 13 23.82 4.76 47.33
C CYS A 13 23.14 6.04 46.82
N CYS A 14 23.91 6.93 46.22
CA CYS A 14 23.34 7.94 45.33
C CYS A 14 22.69 7.23 44.15
N LEU A 15 21.41 6.93 44.27
CA LEU A 15 20.57 6.71 43.13
C LEU A 15 20.54 8.03 42.36
N ALA A 16 21.39 8.16 41.35
CA ALA A 16 21.20 9.17 40.33
C ALA A 16 19.86 8.83 39.66
N CYS A 17 18.79 9.51 40.08
CA CYS A 17 17.60 9.63 39.23
C CYS A 17 18.07 10.33 37.95
N ASN A 18 18.42 9.57 36.95
CA ASN A 18 18.39 10.06 35.60
C ASN A 18 16.91 10.32 35.32
N ASP A 19 16.46 11.57 35.44
CA ASP A 19 15.18 12.00 34.89
C ASP A 19 15.26 11.76 33.38
N SER A 20 14.93 10.53 32.96
CA SER A 20 14.84 10.20 31.56
C SER A 20 13.72 11.07 30.98
N LYS A 21 14.08 12.01 30.13
CA LYS A 21 13.11 12.83 29.43
C LYS A 21 12.14 11.92 28.70
N ILE A 22 10.87 12.26 28.79
CA ILE A 22 9.78 11.60 28.07
C ILE A 22 9.09 12.62 27.18
N VAL A 23 8.58 12.17 26.05
CA VAL A 23 7.74 12.96 25.15
C VAL A 23 6.38 12.28 25.09
N THR A 24 5.33 13.04 25.32
CA THR A 24 3.96 12.55 25.20
C THR A 24 3.40 12.92 23.84
N VAL A 25 2.98 11.91 23.08
CA VAL A 25 2.26 12.06 21.81
C VAL A 25 0.79 11.78 22.07
N THR A 26 -0.05 12.82 21.97
CA THR A 26 -1.49 12.69 22.11
C THR A 26 -2.15 12.60 20.74
N VAL A 27 -2.85 11.50 20.47
CA VAL A 27 -3.58 11.23 19.24
C VAL A 27 -5.07 11.40 19.51
N THR A 28 -5.76 12.25 18.76
CA THR A 28 -7.19 12.56 18.93
C THR A 28 -7.98 12.10 17.71
N ASN A 29 -9.01 11.31 17.94
CA ASN A 29 -9.96 10.84 16.95
C ASN A 29 -11.22 11.74 16.96
N PRO A 30 -11.47 12.51 15.87
CA PRO A 30 -12.64 13.39 15.79
C PRO A 30 -13.94 12.66 15.40
N LEU A 31 -13.86 11.36 15.02
CA LEU A 31 -15.00 10.62 14.52
C LEU A 31 -15.73 9.84 15.61
N ALA A 32 -17.03 9.63 15.41
CA ALA A 32 -17.88 8.80 16.27
C ALA A 32 -17.76 7.29 15.94
N MET A 33 -16.59 6.87 15.48
CA MET A 33 -16.22 5.47 15.24
C MET A 33 -14.83 5.20 15.82
N ASP A 34 -14.58 4.00 16.29
CA ASP A 34 -13.27 3.59 16.80
C ASP A 34 -12.26 3.51 15.64
N ARG A 35 -11.01 3.85 15.95
CA ARG A 35 -9.87 3.74 15.01
C ARG A 35 -8.84 2.83 15.65
N SER A 36 -8.69 1.63 15.11
CA SER A 36 -7.80 0.61 15.66
C SER A 36 -6.60 0.41 14.75
N ASP A 37 -5.41 0.36 15.34
CA ASP A 37 -4.13 0.08 14.69
C ASP A 37 -3.87 0.95 13.44
N GLU A 38 -4.34 2.21 13.49
CA GLU A 38 -4.19 3.13 12.40
C GLU A 38 -2.87 3.89 12.50
N MET A 39 -2.11 3.90 11.41
CA MET A 39 -0.78 4.51 11.41
C MET A 39 -0.86 6.01 11.63
N VAL A 40 -0.12 6.50 12.62
CA VAL A 40 0.07 7.92 12.90
C VAL A 40 1.51 8.34 12.63
N GLU A 41 1.70 9.60 12.31
CA GLU A 41 2.99 10.18 11.93
C GLU A 41 3.31 11.38 12.83
N VAL A 42 4.54 11.42 13.36
CA VAL A 42 5.06 12.55 14.13
C VAL A 42 6.47 12.90 13.66
N SER A 43 6.87 14.17 13.81
CA SER A 43 8.23 14.58 13.43
C SER A 43 9.28 13.94 14.33
N MET A 44 10.19 13.15 13.74
CA MET A 44 11.32 12.57 14.48
C MET A 44 12.29 13.64 14.93
N THR A 45 12.49 14.70 14.13
CA THR A 45 13.28 15.88 14.53
C THR A 45 12.71 16.53 15.78
N GLU A 46 11.38 16.72 15.89
CA GLU A 46 10.75 17.30 17.08
C GLU A 46 10.93 16.40 18.31
N ILE A 47 10.71 15.10 18.17
CA ILE A 47 10.93 14.10 19.22
C ILE A 47 12.40 14.15 19.70
N SER A 48 13.34 14.12 18.77
CA SER A 48 14.78 14.14 19.06
C SER A 48 15.19 15.39 19.85
N ASN A 49 14.66 16.56 19.47
CA ASN A 49 14.93 17.81 20.15
C ASN A 49 14.37 17.83 21.57
N LEU A 50 13.14 17.35 21.78
CA LEU A 50 12.50 17.31 23.09
C LEU A 50 13.22 16.33 24.04
N LEU A 51 13.64 15.18 23.54
CA LEU A 51 14.40 14.19 24.31
C LEU A 51 15.86 14.57 24.52
N ASN A 52 16.42 15.55 23.79
CA ASN A 52 17.87 15.77 23.64
C ASN A 52 18.57 14.46 23.23
N LEU A 53 18.06 13.81 22.20
CA LEU A 53 18.52 12.48 21.79
C LEU A 53 19.97 12.53 21.32
N ALA A 54 20.81 11.63 21.82
CA ALA A 54 22.16 11.45 21.29
C ALA A 54 22.09 10.60 20.00
N ASP A 55 23.03 10.81 19.06
CA ASP A 55 23.04 10.14 17.74
C ASP A 55 22.94 8.60 17.79
N THR A 56 23.40 7.99 18.89
CA THR A 56 23.39 6.53 19.07
C THR A 56 22.26 6.03 19.97
N ALA A 57 21.41 6.93 20.47
CA ALA A 57 20.35 6.55 21.39
C ALA A 57 19.19 5.91 20.63
N GLN A 58 18.67 4.82 21.18
CA GLN A 58 17.45 4.18 20.70
C GLN A 58 16.25 4.68 21.50
N ILE A 59 15.09 4.70 20.88
CA ILE A 59 13.82 5.07 21.50
C ILE A 59 12.89 3.88 21.58
N VAL A 60 11.88 4.01 22.44
CA VAL A 60 10.72 3.14 22.49
C VAL A 60 9.46 4.00 22.44
N VAL A 61 8.40 3.48 21.83
CA VAL A 61 7.04 4.04 21.88
C VAL A 61 6.22 3.15 22.80
N LEU A 62 5.58 3.73 23.80
CA LEU A 62 4.76 3.00 24.76
C LEU A 62 3.29 3.45 24.67
N ASN A 63 2.37 2.50 24.76
CA ASN A 63 0.95 2.79 24.94
C ASN A 63 0.62 3.21 26.39
N VAL A 64 -0.66 3.43 26.69
CA VAL A 64 -1.09 3.88 28.04
C VAL A 64 -0.88 2.81 29.12
N GLU A 65 -0.79 1.54 28.75
CA GLU A 65 -0.49 0.41 29.61
C GLU A 65 1.02 0.27 29.89
N GLY A 66 1.87 1.05 29.20
CA GLY A 66 3.33 0.97 29.28
C GLY A 66 3.95 -0.15 28.44
N GLU A 67 3.19 -0.73 27.51
CA GLU A 67 3.65 -1.75 26.59
C GLU A 67 4.29 -1.10 25.35
N GLN A 68 5.36 -1.72 24.84
CA GLN A 68 5.99 -1.23 23.62
C GLN A 68 5.10 -1.43 22.40
N VAL A 69 4.90 -0.36 21.63
CA VAL A 69 4.25 -0.35 20.32
C VAL A 69 5.33 -0.37 19.25
N PRO A 70 5.21 -1.19 18.18
CA PRO A 70 6.17 -1.18 17.09
C PRO A 70 6.20 0.20 16.42
N TYR A 71 7.37 0.62 15.97
CA TYR A 71 7.54 1.89 15.28
C TYR A 71 8.54 1.77 14.13
N GLN A 72 8.52 2.76 13.24
CA GLN A 72 9.51 2.93 12.18
C GLN A 72 9.81 4.42 12.02
N VAL A 73 11.07 4.75 11.70
CA VAL A 73 11.45 6.07 11.21
C VAL A 73 11.50 6.01 9.69
N THR A 74 10.76 6.90 9.02
CA THR A 74 10.62 6.93 7.57
C THR A 74 11.67 7.82 6.90
N TYR A 75 11.81 7.69 5.57
CA TYR A 75 12.77 8.44 4.76
C TYR A 75 12.62 9.97 4.88
N ASP A 76 11.42 10.46 5.20
CA ASP A 76 11.08 11.88 5.35
C ASP A 76 11.05 12.36 6.81
N ASP A 77 11.81 11.67 7.69
CA ASP A 77 12.01 12.01 9.09
C ASP A 77 10.70 11.99 9.91
N LYS A 78 9.84 10.99 9.67
CA LYS A 78 8.67 10.73 10.50
C LYS A 78 8.90 9.51 11.37
N LEU A 79 8.54 9.62 12.65
CA LEU A 79 8.29 8.47 13.51
C LEU A 79 6.85 8.03 13.26
N ILE A 80 6.65 6.80 12.80
CA ILE A 80 5.33 6.21 12.58
C ILE A 80 5.10 5.04 13.53
N PHE A 81 3.87 4.89 14.01
CA PHE A 81 3.44 3.77 14.85
C PHE A 81 1.92 3.58 14.75
N PRO A 82 1.39 2.34 14.94
CA PRO A 82 -0.04 2.10 14.97
C PRO A 82 -0.66 2.65 16.25
N ALA A 83 -1.74 3.41 16.12
CA ALA A 83 -2.49 3.97 17.23
C ALA A 83 -3.92 3.45 17.26
N THR A 84 -4.40 3.11 18.46
CA THR A 84 -5.81 2.77 18.71
C THR A 84 -6.45 3.87 19.55
N VAL A 85 -7.52 4.45 19.01
CA VAL A 85 -8.20 5.59 19.64
C VAL A 85 -9.73 5.39 19.53
N ALA A 86 -10.42 5.38 20.66
CA ALA A 86 -11.87 5.22 20.69
C ALA A 86 -12.59 6.41 20.03
N ALA A 87 -13.88 6.22 19.71
CA ALA A 87 -14.73 7.23 19.10
C ALA A 87 -14.75 8.53 19.93
N ASN A 88 -14.55 9.69 19.28
CA ASN A 88 -14.54 11.02 19.91
C ASN A 88 -13.58 11.13 21.11
N ALA A 89 -12.48 10.38 21.13
CA ALA A 89 -11.56 10.33 22.26
C ALA A 89 -10.12 10.66 21.85
N SER A 90 -9.22 10.69 22.85
CA SER A 90 -7.79 10.82 22.66
C SER A 90 -7.08 9.68 23.38
N ALA A 91 -5.96 9.22 22.80
CA ALA A 91 -5.04 8.28 23.42
C ALA A 91 -3.65 8.94 23.54
N ALA A 92 -2.92 8.63 24.61
CA ALA A 92 -1.57 9.13 24.84
C ALA A 92 -0.56 8.01 24.63
N TYR A 93 0.51 8.33 23.92
CA TYR A 93 1.68 7.46 23.73
C TYR A 93 2.90 8.16 24.31
N THR A 94 3.80 7.39 24.88
CA THR A 94 5.04 7.91 25.46
C THR A 94 6.22 7.51 24.59
N VAL A 95 7.02 8.49 24.17
CA VAL A 95 8.30 8.25 23.49
C VAL A 95 9.42 8.57 24.45
N GLN A 96 10.34 7.65 24.64
CA GLN A 96 11.49 7.81 25.54
C GLN A 96 12.70 7.02 25.06
N VAL A 97 13.86 7.31 25.61
CA VAL A 97 15.07 6.50 25.39
C VAL A 97 14.85 5.11 25.98
N GLY A 98 15.16 4.08 25.20
CA GLY A 98 15.01 2.70 25.61
C GLY A 98 15.48 1.73 24.55
N THR A 99 15.50 0.44 24.87
CA THR A 99 15.85 -0.63 23.93
C THR A 99 14.57 -1.15 23.27
N PRO A 100 14.39 -0.95 21.95
CA PRO A 100 13.22 -1.46 21.26
C PRO A 100 13.24 -2.99 21.21
N VAL A 101 12.05 -3.59 21.20
CA VAL A 101 11.88 -5.01 20.89
C VAL A 101 12.03 -5.21 19.37
N ASP A 102 12.43 -6.42 18.96
CA ASP A 102 12.47 -6.79 17.55
C ASP A 102 11.04 -6.76 16.98
N VAL A 103 10.91 -6.13 15.81
CA VAL A 103 9.64 -6.00 15.09
C VAL A 103 9.71 -6.84 13.82
N GLU A 104 8.72 -7.72 13.65
CA GLU A 104 8.56 -8.49 12.42
C GLU A 104 8.29 -7.55 11.24
N VAL A 105 8.90 -7.83 10.08
CA VAL A 105 8.66 -7.08 8.85
C VAL A 105 7.27 -7.42 8.32
N ARG A 106 6.40 -6.42 8.30
CA ARG A 106 5.01 -6.55 7.86
C ARG A 106 4.72 -5.79 6.56
N ALA A 107 5.63 -4.92 6.13
CA ALA A 107 5.52 -4.20 4.85
C ALA A 107 6.88 -4.17 4.17
N CYS A 108 6.97 -4.61 2.92
CA CYS A 108 8.21 -4.65 2.16
C CYS A 108 7.97 -4.75 0.66
N GLY A 109 9.02 -4.58 -0.13
CA GLY A 109 8.98 -4.74 -1.57
C GLY A 109 10.33 -4.51 -2.21
N ARG A 110 10.45 -4.86 -3.47
CA ARG A 110 11.62 -4.61 -4.30
C ARG A 110 11.30 -4.66 -5.79
N GLN A 111 12.23 -4.18 -6.60
CA GLN A 111 12.21 -4.49 -8.02
C GLN A 111 12.67 -5.93 -8.26
N TYR A 112 12.03 -6.60 -9.23
CA TYR A 112 12.35 -7.93 -9.73
C TYR A 112 12.83 -7.84 -11.18
N PRO A 113 14.13 -7.54 -11.43
CA PRO A 113 14.68 -7.49 -12.79
C PRO A 113 14.55 -8.84 -13.53
N GLU A 114 14.60 -9.92 -12.77
CA GLU A 114 14.41 -11.30 -13.25
C GLU A 114 13.00 -11.56 -13.79
N ARG A 115 11.99 -10.75 -13.40
CA ARG A 115 10.61 -10.76 -13.91
C ARG A 115 10.29 -9.47 -14.65
N LEU A 116 11.10 -9.14 -15.65
CA LEU A 116 10.88 -8.03 -16.57
C LEU A 116 10.73 -6.66 -15.88
N ASP A 117 11.54 -6.44 -14.85
CA ASP A 117 11.56 -5.23 -14.03
C ASP A 117 10.25 -4.96 -13.26
N ASP A 118 9.51 -5.99 -12.87
CA ASP A 118 8.36 -5.79 -11.99
C ASP A 118 8.79 -5.07 -10.72
N MET A 119 8.05 -4.04 -10.30
CA MET A 119 8.12 -3.49 -8.97
C MET A 119 6.99 -4.10 -8.15
N ALA A 120 7.31 -4.99 -7.21
CA ALA A 120 6.31 -5.64 -6.38
C ALA A 120 6.52 -5.33 -4.91
N TRP A 121 5.41 -5.16 -4.18
CA TRP A 121 5.38 -4.86 -2.76
C TRP A 121 4.16 -5.47 -2.09
N GLU A 122 4.29 -5.66 -0.79
CA GLU A 122 3.25 -6.28 0.02
C GLU A 122 3.25 -5.77 1.45
N ASN A 123 2.15 -6.00 2.13
CA ASN A 123 2.09 -6.01 3.58
C ASN A 123 1.51 -7.34 4.07
N ASP A 124 1.16 -7.40 5.33
CA ASP A 124 0.54 -8.59 5.97
C ASP A 124 -0.83 -8.99 5.37
N LEU A 125 -1.51 -8.13 4.62
CA LEU A 125 -2.86 -8.37 4.08
C LEU A 125 -2.90 -8.53 2.56
N VAL A 126 -2.12 -7.75 1.83
CA VAL A 126 -2.23 -7.58 0.37
C VAL A 126 -0.86 -7.51 -0.31
N GLY A 127 -0.80 -7.86 -1.59
CA GLY A 127 0.38 -7.67 -2.42
C GLY A 127 0.01 -6.97 -3.74
N PHE A 128 0.97 -6.24 -4.31
CA PHE A 128 0.78 -5.43 -5.51
C PHE A 128 1.98 -5.52 -6.44
N ARG A 129 1.75 -5.16 -7.71
CA ARG A 129 2.77 -5.08 -8.74
C ARG A 129 2.53 -3.88 -9.66
N ALA A 130 3.60 -3.19 -10.00
CA ALA A 130 3.66 -2.26 -11.12
C ALA A 130 4.63 -2.80 -12.17
N TYR A 131 4.20 -2.80 -13.42
CA TYR A 131 5.01 -3.35 -14.52
C TYR A 131 6.16 -2.45 -14.91
N GLY A 132 7.30 -3.08 -15.21
CA GLY A 132 8.55 -2.41 -15.48
C GLY A 132 8.87 -2.19 -16.96
N PRO A 133 9.97 -1.45 -17.24
CA PRO A 133 10.36 -1.08 -18.60
C PRO A 133 10.73 -2.28 -19.48
N ALA A 134 11.23 -3.38 -18.92
CA ALA A 134 11.55 -4.57 -19.71
C ALA A 134 10.29 -5.28 -20.24
N LEU A 135 9.17 -5.26 -19.50
CA LEU A 135 7.88 -5.74 -19.99
C LEU A 135 7.39 -4.89 -21.17
N GLN A 136 7.47 -3.56 -21.04
CA GLN A 136 7.13 -2.64 -22.11
C GLN A 136 7.97 -2.87 -23.37
N ALA A 137 9.29 -3.11 -23.22
CA ALA A 137 10.20 -3.37 -24.34
C ALA A 137 9.81 -4.61 -25.14
N ARG A 138 9.11 -5.58 -24.55
CA ARG A 138 8.52 -6.75 -25.21
C ARG A 138 7.22 -6.46 -25.94
N GLY A 139 6.68 -5.24 -25.84
CA GLY A 139 5.44 -4.82 -26.48
C GLY A 139 4.18 -5.10 -25.66
N GLU A 140 4.31 -5.60 -24.43
CA GLU A 140 3.19 -5.80 -23.54
C GLU A 140 2.67 -4.46 -22.98
N ARG A 141 1.34 -4.34 -22.92
CA ARG A 141 0.67 -3.12 -22.50
C ARG A 141 -0.11 -3.36 -21.22
N GLY A 142 0.58 -3.31 -20.09
CA GLY A 142 -0.03 -3.25 -18.77
C GLY A 142 0.13 -1.82 -18.24
N PHE A 143 -0.95 -1.05 -18.15
CA PHE A 143 -0.89 0.35 -17.68
C PHE A 143 -1.25 0.48 -16.21
N GLY A 144 -2.06 -0.43 -15.72
CA GLY A 144 -2.58 -0.43 -14.36
C GLY A 144 -1.68 -1.15 -13.37
N TYR A 145 -2.05 -1.01 -12.08
CA TYR A 145 -1.49 -1.87 -11.06
C TYR A 145 -2.11 -3.27 -11.13
N ASP A 146 -1.27 -4.23 -10.81
CA ASP A 146 -1.64 -5.62 -10.60
C ASP A 146 -1.64 -5.94 -9.10
N LEU A 147 -2.15 -7.10 -8.74
CA LEU A 147 -2.25 -7.50 -7.35
C LEU A 147 -2.00 -8.99 -7.14
N PHE A 148 -1.54 -9.31 -5.92
CA PHE A 148 -1.43 -10.67 -5.41
C PHE A 148 -2.35 -10.82 -4.20
N THR A 149 -3.31 -11.74 -4.27
CA THR A 149 -4.14 -12.07 -3.12
C THR A 149 -3.30 -12.75 -2.05
N LYS A 150 -3.64 -12.51 -0.77
CA LYS A 150 -2.98 -13.13 0.40
C LYS A 150 -4.03 -13.70 1.34
N ARG A 151 -3.69 -14.77 2.04
CA ARG A 151 -4.57 -15.38 3.06
C ARG A 151 -4.39 -14.79 4.45
N GLY A 152 -3.87 -13.56 4.58
CA GLY A 152 -3.64 -12.92 5.87
C GLY A 152 -2.45 -13.54 6.62
N THR A 153 -1.37 -13.82 5.92
CA THR A 153 -0.09 -14.20 6.52
C THR A 153 0.65 -12.93 6.91
N ALA A 154 1.11 -12.84 8.16
CA ALA A 154 1.92 -11.71 8.61
C ALA A 154 3.27 -11.63 7.89
N ALA A 155 3.86 -12.77 7.53
CA ALA A 155 5.14 -12.84 6.84
C ALA A 155 5.03 -12.45 5.35
N PRO A 156 6.07 -11.83 4.77
CA PRO A 156 6.20 -11.61 3.33
C PRO A 156 6.18 -12.93 2.56
N VAL A 157 5.47 -12.96 1.42
CA VAL A 157 5.30 -14.15 0.57
C VAL A 157 5.72 -13.94 -0.88
N LEU A 158 5.79 -12.69 -1.35
CA LEU A 158 6.08 -12.40 -2.76
C LEU A 158 7.46 -12.89 -3.20
N GLU A 159 8.48 -12.80 -2.33
CA GLU A 159 9.82 -13.28 -2.64
C GLU A 159 9.80 -14.78 -2.97
N ASP A 160 9.11 -15.58 -2.15
CA ASP A 160 8.96 -17.02 -2.38
C ASP A 160 8.11 -17.33 -3.61
N MET A 161 7.06 -16.53 -3.87
CA MET A 161 6.20 -16.68 -5.05
C MET A 161 7.02 -16.47 -6.33
N TYR A 162 7.78 -15.37 -6.41
CA TYR A 162 8.63 -15.07 -7.55
C TYR A 162 9.77 -16.11 -7.71
N ALA A 163 10.42 -16.49 -6.62
CA ALA A 163 11.49 -17.47 -6.67
C ALA A 163 11.03 -18.81 -7.25
N LYS A 164 9.83 -19.28 -6.87
CA LYS A 164 9.26 -20.53 -7.41
C LYS A 164 8.83 -20.39 -8.87
N GLU A 165 8.11 -19.31 -9.22
CA GLU A 165 7.64 -19.06 -10.59
C GLU A 165 8.81 -18.93 -11.58
N LEU A 166 9.94 -18.38 -11.15
CA LEU A 166 11.09 -18.10 -12.00
C LEU A 166 12.17 -19.20 -11.95
N ASP A 167 11.93 -20.30 -11.23
CA ASP A 167 12.90 -21.38 -11.13
C ASP A 167 13.20 -22.03 -12.48
N ALA A 168 14.42 -21.81 -12.98
CA ALA A 168 14.84 -22.24 -14.30
C ALA A 168 14.84 -23.77 -14.46
N ASP A 169 15.14 -24.52 -13.39
CA ASP A 169 15.19 -25.98 -13.43
C ASP A 169 13.78 -26.56 -13.50
N SER A 170 12.82 -25.99 -12.81
CA SER A 170 11.41 -26.36 -12.91
C SER A 170 10.86 -26.12 -14.32
N TRP A 171 11.12 -24.95 -14.90
CA TRP A 171 10.70 -24.63 -16.25
C TRP A 171 11.40 -25.50 -17.31
N LYS A 172 12.65 -25.88 -17.11
CA LYS A 172 13.34 -26.84 -17.98
C LYS A 172 12.64 -28.21 -17.97
N GLN A 173 12.27 -28.71 -16.79
CA GLN A 173 11.52 -29.97 -16.67
C GLN A 173 10.14 -29.87 -17.35
N VAL A 174 9.41 -28.78 -17.13
CA VAL A 174 8.13 -28.51 -17.80
C VAL A 174 8.28 -28.54 -19.33
N ASN A 175 9.31 -27.88 -19.87
CA ASN A 175 9.54 -27.81 -21.31
C ASN A 175 9.91 -29.19 -21.92
N GLU A 176 10.60 -30.03 -21.18
CA GLU A 176 10.90 -31.42 -21.63
C GLU A 176 9.62 -32.27 -21.57
N LEU A 177 8.85 -32.19 -20.48
CA LEU A 177 7.57 -32.91 -20.35
C LEU A 177 6.56 -32.50 -21.41
N ARG A 178 6.47 -31.23 -21.78
CA ARG A 178 5.55 -30.75 -22.84
C ARG A 178 5.75 -31.43 -24.19
N LYS A 179 6.95 -31.96 -24.47
CA LYS A 179 7.24 -32.68 -25.72
C LYS A 179 6.63 -34.08 -25.74
N THR A 180 6.42 -34.71 -24.62
CA THR A 180 6.03 -36.12 -24.49
C THR A 180 4.72 -36.33 -23.73
N ASP A 181 4.47 -35.53 -22.69
CA ASP A 181 3.28 -35.59 -21.84
C ASP A 181 2.87 -34.16 -21.42
N PRO A 182 2.10 -33.44 -22.27
CA PRO A 182 1.62 -32.10 -21.94
C PRO A 182 0.82 -32.03 -20.65
N LYS A 183 0.06 -33.10 -20.31
CA LYS A 183 -0.74 -33.15 -19.08
C LYS A 183 0.14 -33.18 -17.83
N ALA A 184 1.18 -34.02 -17.83
CA ALA A 184 2.15 -34.06 -16.72
C ALA A 184 2.92 -32.74 -16.62
N ALA A 185 3.20 -32.06 -17.74
CA ALA A 185 3.79 -30.72 -17.73
C ALA A 185 2.89 -29.70 -17.04
N ASP A 186 1.59 -29.70 -17.34
CA ASP A 186 0.62 -28.78 -16.71
C ASP A 186 0.43 -29.10 -15.22
N GLU A 187 0.44 -30.39 -14.84
CA GLU A 187 0.41 -30.81 -13.44
C GLU A 187 1.65 -30.32 -12.69
N LEU A 188 2.85 -30.40 -13.32
CA LEU A 188 4.07 -29.86 -12.72
C LEU A 188 4.01 -28.34 -12.53
N VAL A 189 3.58 -27.57 -13.55
CA VAL A 189 3.38 -26.10 -13.41
C VAL A 189 2.49 -25.77 -12.22
N ARG A 190 1.41 -26.51 -12.04
CA ARG A 190 0.48 -26.31 -10.91
C ARG A 190 1.14 -26.46 -9.53
N THR A 191 2.30 -27.10 -9.42
CA THR A 191 2.98 -27.30 -8.13
C THR A 191 3.79 -26.10 -7.66
N PHE A 192 4.14 -25.17 -8.57
CA PHE A 192 5.01 -24.04 -8.24
C PHE A 192 4.50 -22.67 -8.73
N SER A 193 3.57 -22.63 -9.70
CA SER A 193 3.10 -21.36 -10.26
C SER A 193 2.36 -20.52 -9.24
N TYR A 194 2.69 -19.25 -9.17
CA TYR A 194 2.00 -18.28 -8.33
C TYR A 194 0.56 -17.98 -8.80
N HIS A 195 0.14 -18.45 -9.97
CA HIS A 195 -1.26 -18.41 -10.40
C HIS A 195 -2.15 -19.47 -9.74
N ILE A 196 -1.58 -20.29 -8.86
CA ILE A 196 -2.27 -21.29 -8.05
C ILE A 196 -2.10 -20.96 -6.58
N ASP A 197 -3.19 -21.02 -5.82
CA ASP A 197 -3.15 -20.81 -4.37
C ASP A 197 -2.52 -22.02 -3.65
N HIS A 198 -1.31 -21.83 -3.17
CA HIS A 198 -0.58 -22.81 -2.36
C HIS A 198 -0.83 -22.65 -0.84
N GLY A 199 -1.93 -21.98 -0.45
CA GLY A 199 -2.30 -21.76 0.95
C GLY A 199 -1.87 -20.40 1.51
N TYR A 200 -1.20 -19.58 0.72
CA TYR A 200 -0.77 -18.23 1.11
C TYR A 200 -1.33 -17.12 0.19
N GLY A 201 -1.94 -17.46 -0.93
CA GLY A 201 -2.50 -16.54 -1.92
C GLY A 201 -2.00 -16.84 -3.33
N MET A 202 -2.33 -15.96 -4.29
CA MET A 202 -2.04 -16.17 -5.70
C MET A 202 -2.18 -14.88 -6.51
N ASP A 203 -1.62 -14.88 -7.74
CA ASP A 203 -1.91 -13.95 -8.82
C ASP A 203 -3.12 -14.46 -9.62
N CYS A 204 -4.26 -13.84 -9.47
CA CYS A 204 -5.50 -14.21 -10.16
C CYS A 204 -6.29 -13.00 -10.71
N TYR A 205 -5.60 -11.91 -10.97
CA TYR A 205 -6.17 -10.70 -11.52
C TYR A 205 -5.66 -10.44 -12.94
N ALA A 206 -6.44 -9.77 -13.76
CA ALA A 206 -6.07 -9.43 -15.13
C ALA A 206 -6.04 -7.91 -15.31
N VAL A 207 -4.89 -7.34 -15.62
CA VAL A 207 -4.72 -5.90 -15.79
C VAL A 207 -4.99 -5.47 -17.23
N GLY A 208 -4.31 -6.06 -18.18
CA GLY A 208 -4.35 -5.67 -19.57
C GLY A 208 -4.00 -4.20 -19.82
N PRO A 209 -4.29 -3.66 -21.02
CA PRO A 209 -4.08 -2.26 -21.35
C PRO A 209 -5.20 -1.36 -20.78
N THR A 210 -5.39 -1.40 -19.46
CA THR A 210 -6.42 -0.70 -18.68
C THR A 210 -5.82 0.03 -17.48
N LEU A 211 -6.65 0.69 -16.65
CA LEU A 211 -6.20 1.29 -15.39
C LEU A 211 -5.99 0.26 -14.26
N GLY A 212 -6.27 -1.03 -14.52
CA GLY A 212 -6.04 -2.11 -13.57
C GLY A 212 -6.74 -1.89 -12.24
N ALA A 213 -5.99 -2.05 -11.16
CA ALA A 213 -6.49 -2.06 -9.79
C ALA A 213 -6.57 -0.67 -9.13
N GLY A 214 -6.64 0.42 -9.88
CA GLY A 214 -6.80 1.75 -9.26
C GLY A 214 -5.76 2.79 -9.69
N VAL A 215 -5.25 2.72 -10.93
CA VAL A 215 -4.34 3.74 -11.46
C VAL A 215 -5.09 5.03 -11.77
N SER A 216 -4.43 6.16 -11.53
CA SER A 216 -4.88 7.47 -11.98
C SER A 216 -4.20 7.88 -13.29
N ALA A 217 -4.90 8.71 -14.08
CA ALA A 217 -4.39 9.24 -15.36
C ALA A 217 -5.03 10.59 -15.68
N LEU A 218 -4.30 11.46 -16.38
CA LEU A 218 -4.86 12.69 -16.95
C LEU A 218 -5.90 12.36 -18.03
N MET A 219 -6.87 13.24 -18.20
CA MET A 219 -7.87 13.13 -19.24
C MET A 219 -7.93 14.42 -20.08
N VAL A 220 -7.95 14.25 -21.40
CA VAL A 220 -8.06 15.36 -22.37
C VAL A 220 -9.19 15.05 -23.33
N ASN A 221 -10.19 15.94 -23.45
CA ASN A 221 -11.36 15.75 -24.31
C ASN A 221 -12.03 14.38 -24.12
N ASP A 222 -12.31 14.02 -22.87
CA ASP A 222 -12.90 12.72 -22.47
C ASP A 222 -12.05 11.50 -22.83
N THR A 223 -10.80 11.69 -23.23
CA THR A 223 -9.88 10.60 -23.54
C THR A 223 -8.84 10.45 -22.43
N ILE A 224 -8.71 9.26 -21.87
CA ILE A 224 -7.72 8.92 -20.85
C ILE A 224 -6.34 8.85 -21.52
N ILE A 225 -5.36 9.56 -20.96
CA ILE A 225 -3.96 9.47 -21.35
C ILE A 225 -3.32 8.38 -20.48
N TYR A 226 -3.37 7.16 -20.94
CA TYR A 226 -2.86 6.02 -20.17
C TYR A 226 -1.36 6.17 -19.90
N PRO A 227 -0.94 6.16 -18.64
CA PRO A 227 0.47 6.02 -18.31
C PRO A 227 0.92 4.62 -18.73
N TRP A 228 2.16 4.52 -19.22
CA TRP A 228 2.71 3.19 -19.51
C TRP A 228 3.37 2.62 -18.24
N CYS A 229 4.38 1.77 -18.35
CA CYS A 229 5.15 1.35 -17.18
C CYS A 229 6.03 2.51 -16.65
N TYR A 230 6.50 2.41 -15.42
CA TYR A 230 7.48 3.33 -14.89
C TYR A 230 8.79 3.30 -15.69
N LYS A 231 9.55 4.38 -15.65
CA LYS A 231 10.90 4.49 -16.22
C LYS A 231 11.96 4.17 -15.18
N THR A 232 11.84 4.77 -14.02
CA THR A 232 12.75 4.58 -12.88
C THR A 232 11.94 4.39 -11.60
N GLN A 233 12.54 3.71 -10.66
CA GLN A 233 11.98 3.49 -9.33
C GLN A 233 13.03 3.76 -8.24
N GLU A 234 12.57 4.16 -7.06
CA GLU A 234 13.38 4.34 -5.87
C GLU A 234 12.58 3.88 -4.65
N VAL A 235 13.07 2.83 -3.96
CA VAL A 235 12.48 2.39 -2.69
C VAL A 235 12.99 3.31 -1.60
N LEU A 236 12.08 4.02 -0.94
CA LEU A 236 12.38 5.03 0.09
C LEU A 236 12.23 4.47 1.50
N ASP A 237 11.20 3.64 1.75
CA ASP A 237 11.03 2.87 2.98
C ASP A 237 10.83 1.40 2.64
N ASN A 238 11.42 0.51 3.44
CA ASN A 238 11.29 -0.94 3.27
C ASN A 238 11.21 -1.64 4.62
N GLY A 239 10.03 -1.62 5.24
CA GLY A 239 9.72 -2.26 6.50
C GLY A 239 10.12 -1.49 7.74
N PRO A 240 9.80 -1.95 8.98
CA PRO A 240 8.89 -3.09 9.23
C PRO A 240 7.40 -2.75 9.08
N LEU A 241 7.01 -1.46 9.18
CA LEU A 241 5.61 -1.03 9.22
C LEU A 241 5.15 -0.36 7.93
N ARG A 242 6.08 0.20 7.15
CA ARG A 242 5.77 0.95 5.93
C ARG A 242 6.71 0.57 4.81
N PHE A 243 6.13 0.37 3.64
CA PHE A 243 6.84 0.38 2.38
C PHE A 243 6.50 1.66 1.61
N THR A 244 7.52 2.33 1.05
CA THR A 244 7.34 3.51 0.19
C THR A 244 8.20 3.39 -1.05
N VAL A 245 7.60 3.59 -2.22
CA VAL A 245 8.31 3.63 -3.50
C VAL A 245 7.92 4.87 -4.29
N LYS A 246 8.94 5.51 -4.90
CA LYS A 246 8.78 6.57 -5.88
C LYS A 246 8.96 5.98 -7.27
N LEU A 247 7.97 6.18 -8.13
CA LEU A 247 7.99 5.80 -9.53
C LEU A 247 7.98 7.06 -10.41
N GLU A 248 8.92 7.17 -11.33
CA GLU A 248 8.94 8.21 -12.36
C GLU A 248 8.65 7.59 -13.71
N PHE A 249 7.81 8.23 -14.50
CA PHE A 249 7.34 7.72 -15.79
C PHE A 249 8.06 8.39 -16.97
N ASN A 250 7.97 7.79 -18.14
CA ASN A 250 8.41 8.44 -19.36
C ASN A 250 7.53 9.67 -19.66
N PRO A 251 8.07 10.70 -20.34
CA PRO A 251 7.28 11.86 -20.72
C PRO A 251 6.02 11.49 -21.49
N LEU A 252 4.91 12.09 -21.10
CA LEU A 252 3.59 11.95 -21.71
C LEU A 252 3.34 13.07 -22.72
N ALA A 253 2.60 12.76 -23.78
CA ALA A 253 2.07 13.76 -24.69
C ALA A 253 0.72 14.27 -24.19
N VAL A 254 0.66 15.51 -23.73
CA VAL A 254 -0.55 16.15 -23.19
C VAL A 254 -0.82 17.44 -23.96
N LYS A 255 -1.94 17.50 -24.70
CA LYS A 255 -2.33 18.66 -25.53
C LYS A 255 -1.20 19.21 -26.43
N GLY A 256 -0.37 18.31 -26.98
CA GLY A 256 0.77 18.68 -27.84
C GLY A 256 2.07 19.00 -27.08
N ASP A 257 2.06 19.12 -25.76
CA ASP A 257 3.26 19.12 -24.95
C ASP A 257 3.74 17.68 -24.73
N THR A 258 5.00 17.41 -25.05
CA THR A 258 5.61 16.07 -24.95
C THR A 258 6.59 15.95 -23.78
N ALA A 259 6.62 16.93 -22.88
CA ALA A 259 7.56 17.01 -21.77
C ALA A 259 6.91 16.79 -20.39
N VAL A 260 5.62 16.44 -20.33
CA VAL A 260 4.90 16.23 -19.08
C VAL A 260 5.36 14.90 -18.45
N VAL A 261 5.93 14.96 -17.25
CA VAL A 261 6.43 13.77 -16.53
C VAL A 261 5.56 13.51 -15.31
N GLU A 262 5.05 12.30 -15.22
CA GLU A 262 4.31 11.81 -14.06
C GLU A 262 5.28 11.21 -13.03
N THR A 263 5.05 11.54 -11.76
CA THR A 263 5.71 10.93 -10.61
C THR A 263 4.65 10.41 -9.64
N ARG A 264 4.84 9.21 -9.14
CA ARG A 264 3.99 8.59 -8.10
C ARG A 264 4.81 8.27 -6.88
N LEU A 265 4.32 8.69 -5.72
CA LEU A 265 4.80 8.23 -4.43
C LEU A 265 3.74 7.29 -3.85
N ILE A 266 4.06 6.00 -3.80
CA ILE A 266 3.15 4.95 -3.33
C ILE A 266 3.62 4.49 -1.97
N THR A 267 2.71 4.51 -0.99
CA THR A 267 2.98 4.08 0.39
C THR A 267 1.98 3.00 0.78
N LEU A 268 2.45 1.90 1.36
CA LEU A 268 1.64 0.82 1.93
C LEU A 268 2.04 0.59 3.37
N ASP A 269 1.09 0.77 4.30
CA ASP A 269 1.28 0.53 5.72
C ASP A 269 0.86 -0.89 6.12
N ALA A 270 1.51 -1.44 7.12
CA ALA A 270 1.10 -2.68 7.77
C ALA A 270 -0.34 -2.58 8.27
N GLY A 271 -1.14 -3.63 8.08
CA GLY A 271 -2.55 -3.69 8.48
C GLY A 271 -3.51 -2.90 7.57
N SER A 272 -3.04 -2.28 6.49
CA SER A 272 -3.89 -1.57 5.53
C SER A 272 -4.20 -2.41 4.30
N HIS A 273 -5.46 -2.44 3.88
CA HIS A 273 -5.86 -2.97 2.57
C HIS A 273 -5.53 -2.01 1.42
N LEU A 274 -5.23 -0.73 1.73
CA LEU A 274 -5.13 0.32 0.73
C LEU A 274 -3.74 0.96 0.73
N ASN A 275 -3.20 1.14 -0.47
CA ASN A 275 -2.09 2.02 -0.72
C ASN A 275 -2.55 3.48 -0.65
N ARG A 276 -1.69 4.36 -0.17
CA ARG A 276 -1.78 5.80 -0.41
C ARG A 276 -0.90 6.14 -1.61
N THR A 277 -1.44 6.82 -2.60
CA THR A 277 -0.66 7.31 -3.74
C THR A 277 -0.80 8.83 -3.84
N ALA A 278 0.34 9.52 -3.93
CA ALA A 278 0.43 10.92 -4.32
C ALA A 278 1.01 10.98 -5.73
N VAL A 279 0.27 11.61 -6.65
CA VAL A 279 0.64 11.76 -8.06
C VAL A 279 0.89 13.22 -8.36
N SER A 280 2.02 13.52 -9.00
CA SER A 280 2.36 14.84 -9.47
C SER A 280 2.81 14.80 -10.94
N TYR A 281 2.58 15.92 -11.63
CA TYR A 281 3.00 16.09 -13.02
C TYR A 281 3.88 17.32 -13.16
N SER A 282 5.14 17.12 -13.51
CA SER A 282 6.03 18.23 -13.89
C SER A 282 5.77 18.67 -15.32
N ASN A 283 6.05 19.95 -15.60
CA ASN A 283 5.85 20.60 -16.90
C ASN A 283 4.39 20.67 -17.39
N LEU A 284 3.41 20.27 -16.62
CA LEU A 284 2.00 20.53 -16.93
C LEU A 284 1.70 22.02 -16.72
N LYS A 285 1.05 22.67 -17.71
CA LYS A 285 0.88 24.13 -17.72
C LYS A 285 -0.52 24.61 -17.36
N GLU A 286 -1.49 23.74 -17.37
CA GLU A 286 -2.89 24.06 -17.10
C GLU A 286 -3.57 22.94 -16.31
N SER A 287 -4.63 23.29 -15.61
CA SER A 287 -5.49 22.34 -14.89
C SER A 287 -6.18 21.41 -15.85
N LEU A 288 -6.20 20.13 -15.53
CA LEU A 288 -6.85 19.09 -16.33
C LEU A 288 -7.67 18.15 -15.45
N PRO A 289 -8.71 17.54 -16.01
CA PRO A 289 -9.33 16.39 -15.36
C PRO A 289 -8.31 15.26 -15.14
N ILE A 290 -8.38 14.67 -13.97
CA ILE A 290 -7.67 13.42 -13.64
C ILE A 290 -8.71 12.37 -13.26
N VAL A 291 -8.53 11.16 -13.76
CA VAL A 291 -9.38 10.02 -13.41
C VAL A 291 -8.59 9.01 -12.59
N THR A 292 -9.26 8.35 -11.65
CA THR A 292 -8.78 7.11 -11.03
C THR A 292 -9.74 6.01 -11.42
N GLY A 293 -9.22 4.86 -11.90
CA GLY A 293 -10.07 3.82 -12.47
C GLY A 293 -9.73 2.42 -12.02
N ILE A 294 -10.77 1.60 -11.89
CA ILE A 294 -10.69 0.15 -11.69
C ILE A 294 -11.26 -0.51 -12.95
N VAL A 295 -10.55 -1.49 -13.52
CA VAL A 295 -11.02 -2.23 -14.67
C VAL A 295 -12.23 -3.09 -14.33
N LEU A 296 -13.20 -3.17 -15.28
CA LEU A 296 -14.35 -4.06 -15.20
C LEU A 296 -14.13 -5.28 -16.11
N HIS A 297 -14.26 -6.47 -15.53
CA HIS A 297 -14.24 -7.75 -16.24
C HIS A 297 -15.64 -8.36 -16.42
N GLU A 298 -16.66 -7.74 -15.84
CA GLU A 298 -18.07 -8.06 -16.04
C GLU A 298 -18.86 -6.76 -16.17
N PRO A 299 -19.67 -6.58 -17.25
CA PRO A 299 -20.39 -5.34 -17.49
C PRO A 299 -21.49 -5.07 -16.44
N ASP A 300 -22.03 -6.14 -15.84
CA ASP A 300 -23.07 -6.12 -14.82
C ASP A 300 -22.49 -6.38 -13.40
N GLY A 301 -21.17 -6.28 -13.24
CA GLY A 301 -20.49 -6.51 -11.97
C GLY A 301 -20.98 -5.54 -10.88
N ALA A 302 -20.96 -6.00 -9.62
CA ALA A 302 -21.40 -5.19 -8.49
C ALA A 302 -20.45 -4.00 -8.28
N VAL A 303 -20.95 -2.80 -8.57
CA VAL A 303 -20.23 -1.53 -8.47
C VAL A 303 -20.93 -0.62 -7.47
N VAL A 304 -20.14 0.05 -6.62
CA VAL A 304 -20.56 1.26 -5.92
C VAL A 304 -19.69 2.43 -6.43
N ALA A 305 -20.34 3.51 -6.86
CA ALA A 305 -19.66 4.73 -7.30
C ALA A 305 -20.29 5.92 -6.56
N ASP A 306 -19.73 6.27 -5.38
CA ASP A 306 -20.27 7.29 -4.49
C ASP A 306 -19.34 8.53 -4.48
N ALA A 307 -19.66 9.49 -5.34
CA ALA A 307 -18.92 10.75 -5.41
C ALA A 307 -19.03 11.56 -4.12
N ALA A 308 -20.21 11.59 -3.48
CA ALA A 308 -20.44 12.32 -2.23
C ALA A 308 -19.69 11.66 -1.06
N GLY A 309 -19.76 10.35 -0.95
CA GLY A 309 -19.02 9.56 0.03
C GLY A 309 -17.50 9.56 -0.24
N GLY A 310 -17.08 9.80 -1.49
CA GLY A 310 -15.69 9.83 -1.90
C GLY A 310 -15.02 8.48 -1.96
N TYR A 311 -15.75 7.49 -2.47
CA TYR A 311 -15.19 6.18 -2.73
C TYR A 311 -15.88 5.47 -3.89
N MET A 312 -15.19 4.47 -4.42
CA MET A 312 -15.74 3.51 -5.38
C MET A 312 -15.32 2.10 -5.00
N THR A 313 -16.16 1.11 -5.34
CA THR A 313 -15.86 -0.31 -5.21
C THR A 313 -16.31 -1.09 -6.43
N TYR A 314 -15.69 -2.24 -6.64
CA TYR A 314 -16.07 -3.21 -7.65
C TYR A 314 -15.78 -4.63 -7.15
N VAL A 315 -16.65 -5.58 -7.48
CA VAL A 315 -16.44 -7.00 -7.21
C VAL A 315 -15.93 -7.68 -8.47
N ASP A 316 -14.66 -8.04 -8.46
CA ASP A 316 -13.99 -8.68 -9.57
C ASP A 316 -14.15 -10.22 -9.52
N PRO A 317 -14.52 -10.88 -10.63
CA PRO A 317 -14.74 -12.33 -10.70
C PRO A 317 -13.44 -13.14 -10.66
N THR A 318 -12.28 -12.49 -10.79
CA THR A 318 -10.94 -13.10 -10.97
C THR A 318 -10.77 -13.83 -12.32
N THR A 319 -9.58 -14.37 -12.56
CA THR A 319 -9.26 -15.08 -13.82
C THR A 319 -9.81 -16.51 -13.91
N GLY A 320 -10.46 -17.00 -12.86
CA GLY A 320 -11.02 -18.34 -12.84
C GLY A 320 -12.08 -18.54 -11.77
N PRO A 321 -13.09 -19.39 -12.03
CA PRO A 321 -14.24 -19.54 -11.15
C PRO A 321 -13.90 -20.07 -9.75
N ASP A 322 -12.78 -20.79 -9.65
CA ASP A 322 -12.31 -21.38 -8.39
C ASP A 322 -11.39 -20.46 -7.59
N ASN A 323 -11.11 -19.23 -8.05
CA ASN A 323 -10.18 -18.32 -7.39
C ASN A 323 -10.83 -17.41 -6.34
N GLY A 324 -12.15 -17.49 -6.16
CA GLY A 324 -12.92 -16.60 -5.31
C GLY A 324 -13.19 -15.26 -5.99
N LYS A 325 -13.46 -14.23 -5.18
CA LYS A 325 -13.73 -12.86 -5.66
C LYS A 325 -12.78 -11.87 -5.02
N ILE A 326 -12.40 -10.87 -5.79
CA ILE A 326 -11.61 -9.75 -5.29
C ILE A 326 -12.54 -8.54 -5.14
N PHE A 327 -12.54 -7.94 -3.96
CA PHE A 327 -13.26 -6.71 -3.68
C PHE A 327 -12.29 -5.54 -3.86
N MET A 328 -12.43 -4.83 -4.99
CA MET A 328 -11.59 -3.69 -5.34
C MET A 328 -12.16 -2.40 -4.75
N GLY A 329 -11.31 -1.40 -4.47
CA GLY A 329 -11.80 -0.10 -4.05
C GLY A 329 -10.78 1.02 -4.17
N ALA A 330 -11.31 2.26 -4.23
CA ALA A 330 -10.52 3.47 -4.08
C ALA A 330 -11.28 4.50 -3.26
N ALA A 331 -10.56 5.31 -2.47
CA ALA A 331 -11.10 6.36 -1.61
C ALA A 331 -10.33 7.67 -1.80
N PHE A 332 -11.04 8.79 -1.64
CA PHE A 332 -10.55 10.10 -1.99
C PHE A 332 -10.71 11.07 -0.81
N PRO A 333 -9.59 11.65 -0.30
CA PRO A 333 -9.66 12.65 0.77
C PRO A 333 -10.25 13.98 0.28
N ALA A 334 -9.97 14.34 -0.98
CA ALA A 334 -10.51 15.53 -1.61
C ALA A 334 -11.93 15.29 -2.19
N VAL A 335 -12.63 16.37 -2.47
CA VAL A 335 -13.92 16.33 -3.17
C VAL A 335 -13.70 15.82 -4.59
N VAL A 336 -14.51 14.84 -5.00
CA VAL A 336 -14.55 14.32 -6.37
C VAL A 336 -15.72 14.94 -7.14
N LYS A 337 -15.53 15.15 -8.45
CA LYS A 337 -16.56 15.73 -9.30
C LYS A 337 -17.64 14.73 -9.69
N GLU A 338 -17.20 13.54 -10.06
CA GLU A 338 -18.06 12.52 -10.62
C GLU A 338 -17.53 11.13 -10.30
N ALA A 339 -18.43 10.19 -10.11
CA ALA A 339 -18.12 8.77 -10.06
C ALA A 339 -19.07 8.03 -11.00
N LYS A 340 -18.54 7.22 -11.91
CA LYS A 340 -19.33 6.58 -12.98
C LYS A 340 -18.73 5.28 -13.47
N THR A 341 -19.57 4.46 -14.09
CA THR A 341 -19.15 3.30 -14.90
C THR A 341 -19.10 3.71 -16.37
N VAL A 342 -18.02 3.35 -17.06
CA VAL A 342 -17.86 3.57 -18.51
C VAL A 342 -17.55 2.24 -19.15
N LEU A 343 -18.47 1.77 -20.01
CA LEU A 343 -18.29 0.52 -20.78
C LEU A 343 -17.53 0.81 -22.08
N PHE A 344 -16.65 -0.11 -22.46
CA PHE A 344 -15.92 -0.02 -23.71
C PHE A 344 -16.77 -0.46 -24.91
N PRO A 345 -16.69 0.24 -26.05
CA PRO A 345 -17.18 -0.27 -27.32
C PRO A 345 -16.53 -1.61 -27.69
N ILE A 346 -17.19 -2.43 -28.48
CA ILE A 346 -16.71 -3.78 -28.88
C ILE A 346 -15.28 -3.76 -29.43
N GLU A 347 -14.95 -2.78 -30.27
CA GLU A 347 -13.61 -2.66 -30.86
C GLU A 347 -12.54 -2.31 -29.81
N GLU A 348 -12.89 -1.51 -28.81
CA GLU A 348 -12.01 -1.17 -27.72
C GLU A 348 -11.78 -2.35 -26.77
N LYS A 349 -12.82 -3.14 -26.47
CA LYS A 349 -12.70 -4.38 -25.69
C LYS A 349 -11.63 -5.31 -26.25
N LYS A 350 -11.61 -5.52 -27.57
CA LYS A 350 -10.61 -6.36 -28.25
C LYS A 350 -9.19 -5.88 -28.02
N MET A 351 -8.99 -4.56 -27.99
CA MET A 351 -7.67 -3.95 -27.72
C MET A 351 -7.26 -3.97 -26.24
N ARG A 352 -8.23 -4.25 -25.34
CA ARG A 352 -8.05 -4.24 -23.88
C ARG A 352 -8.22 -5.61 -23.24
N ASN A 353 -7.79 -6.65 -23.91
CA ASN A 353 -7.86 -8.05 -23.45
C ASN A 353 -9.30 -8.46 -23.05
N ASN A 354 -10.30 -7.95 -23.76
CA ASN A 354 -11.73 -8.16 -23.53
C ASN A 354 -12.26 -7.60 -22.20
N ALA A 355 -11.57 -6.68 -21.57
CA ALA A 355 -12.13 -5.93 -20.44
C ALA A 355 -13.41 -5.19 -20.88
N ASP A 356 -14.40 -5.11 -19.98
CA ASP A 356 -15.70 -4.55 -20.28
C ASP A 356 -15.76 -3.03 -20.13
N GLY A 357 -14.91 -2.44 -19.29
CA GLY A 357 -14.92 -1.00 -19.04
C GLY A 357 -14.09 -0.60 -17.84
N HIS A 358 -14.44 0.54 -17.27
CA HIS A 358 -13.90 1.03 -15.99
C HIS A 358 -14.99 1.54 -15.06
N VAL A 359 -14.79 1.37 -13.77
CA VAL A 359 -15.35 2.28 -12.76
C VAL A 359 -14.37 3.44 -12.63
N LEU A 360 -14.85 4.67 -12.77
CA LEU A 360 -14.04 5.88 -12.78
C LEU A 360 -14.53 6.87 -11.71
N VAL A 361 -13.59 7.46 -11.02
CA VAL A 361 -13.76 8.73 -10.29
C VAL A 361 -13.03 9.83 -11.05
N VAL A 362 -13.69 10.96 -11.28
CA VAL A 362 -13.15 12.14 -11.95
C VAL A 362 -12.95 13.26 -10.93
N SER A 363 -11.76 13.85 -10.97
CA SER A 363 -11.37 15.02 -10.17
C SER A 363 -10.67 16.05 -11.06
N ASP A 364 -10.28 17.18 -10.50
CA ASP A 364 -9.37 18.13 -11.15
C ASP A 364 -7.96 17.93 -10.62
N TYR A 365 -7.01 18.09 -11.50
CA TYR A 365 -5.60 18.19 -11.19
C TYR A 365 -5.10 19.61 -11.47
N GLU A 366 -4.50 20.24 -10.46
CA GLU A 366 -3.89 21.55 -10.57
C GLU A 366 -2.38 21.40 -10.67
N PRO A 367 -1.71 22.04 -11.66
CA PRO A 367 -0.26 22.00 -11.79
C PRO A 367 0.47 22.41 -10.51
N GLY A 368 1.45 21.59 -10.10
CA GLY A 368 2.23 21.82 -8.89
C GLY A 368 1.59 21.31 -7.58
N ALA A 369 0.40 20.74 -7.65
CA ALA A 369 -0.23 20.05 -6.52
C ALA A 369 0.01 18.54 -6.59
N ASP A 370 -0.17 17.86 -5.46
CA ASP A 370 -0.26 16.40 -5.41
C ASP A 370 -1.72 15.97 -5.50
N TYR A 371 -2.02 15.04 -6.40
CA TYR A 371 -3.29 14.32 -6.40
C TYR A 371 -3.16 13.09 -5.50
N VAL A 372 -3.80 13.14 -4.33
CA VAL A 372 -3.73 12.06 -3.33
C VAL A 372 -5.00 11.24 -3.36
N TYR A 373 -4.85 9.92 -3.43
CA TYR A 373 -5.93 8.96 -3.32
C TYR A 373 -5.44 7.67 -2.68
N TYR A 374 -6.40 6.82 -2.28
CA TYR A 374 -6.14 5.50 -1.71
C TYR A 374 -6.78 4.44 -2.58
N TRP A 375 -6.13 3.30 -2.75
CA TRP A 375 -6.62 2.20 -3.60
C TRP A 375 -6.09 0.86 -3.12
N GLY A 376 -6.86 -0.18 -3.35
CA GLY A 376 -6.47 -1.54 -2.99
C GLY A 376 -7.64 -2.49 -3.06
N PHE A 377 -7.54 -3.58 -2.29
CA PHE A 377 -8.50 -4.66 -2.40
C PHE A 377 -8.57 -5.50 -1.12
N ALA A 378 -9.59 -6.36 -1.07
CA ALA A 378 -9.66 -7.53 -0.21
C ALA A 378 -10.03 -8.77 -1.03
N TRP A 379 -9.73 -9.95 -0.51
CA TRP A 379 -10.06 -11.24 -1.14
C TRP A 379 -11.06 -11.99 -0.26
N ASP A 380 -12.11 -12.58 -0.88
CA ASP A 380 -13.16 -13.29 -0.13
C ASP A 380 -12.66 -14.53 0.61
N ARG A 381 -11.43 -14.98 0.34
CA ARG A 381 -10.75 -16.07 1.06
C ARG A 381 -9.81 -15.59 2.18
N ALA A 382 -9.68 -14.27 2.36
CA ALA A 382 -8.89 -13.64 3.43
C ALA A 382 -9.79 -13.21 4.61
N ASP A 383 -9.60 -12.02 5.16
CA ASP A 383 -10.32 -11.49 6.32
C ASP A 383 -11.70 -10.91 5.98
N ILE A 384 -11.85 -10.19 4.87
CA ILE A 384 -13.13 -9.62 4.41
C ILE A 384 -13.81 -10.58 3.44
N LYS A 385 -14.96 -11.15 3.87
CA LYS A 385 -15.62 -12.27 3.19
C LYS A 385 -16.73 -11.86 2.23
N THR A 386 -17.24 -10.63 2.31
CA THR A 386 -18.41 -10.21 1.52
C THR A 386 -18.25 -8.80 0.96
N ALA A 387 -18.93 -8.54 -0.16
CA ALA A 387 -18.96 -7.22 -0.79
C ALA A 387 -19.55 -6.14 0.14
N GLU A 388 -20.55 -6.48 0.95
CA GLU A 388 -21.16 -5.56 1.90
C GLU A 388 -20.18 -5.16 3.02
N ALA A 389 -19.36 -6.12 3.49
CA ALA A 389 -18.32 -5.82 4.48
C ALA A 389 -17.24 -4.91 3.88
N TRP A 390 -16.84 -5.18 2.63
CA TRP A 390 -15.91 -4.32 1.91
C TRP A 390 -16.47 -2.92 1.66
N ASN A 391 -17.71 -2.81 1.22
CA ASN A 391 -18.35 -1.51 0.99
C ASN A 391 -18.43 -0.67 2.27
N ARG A 392 -18.70 -1.29 3.42
CA ARG A 392 -18.63 -0.61 4.73
C ARG A 392 -17.21 -0.16 5.06
N TYR A 393 -16.23 -1.07 4.90
CA TYR A 393 -14.82 -0.73 5.12
C TYR A 393 -14.40 0.49 4.27
N MET A 394 -14.77 0.53 2.99
CA MET A 394 -14.44 1.63 2.09
C MET A 394 -15.16 2.94 2.45
N ALA A 395 -16.42 2.88 2.86
CA ALA A 395 -17.18 4.04 3.33
C ALA A 395 -16.56 4.61 4.61
N ASP A 396 -16.23 3.76 5.58
CA ASP A 396 -15.59 4.15 6.84
C ASP A 396 -14.18 4.71 6.57
N PHE A 397 -13.41 4.08 5.69
CA PHE A 397 -12.08 4.54 5.30
C PHE A 397 -12.12 5.92 4.63
N ALA A 398 -13.08 6.15 3.73
CA ALA A 398 -13.27 7.46 3.10
C ALA A 398 -13.59 8.55 4.14
N GLN A 399 -14.39 8.23 5.17
CA GLN A 399 -14.63 9.15 6.29
C GLN A 399 -13.35 9.43 7.09
N LYS A 400 -12.55 8.39 7.36
CA LYS A 400 -11.30 8.49 8.12
C LYS A 400 -10.28 9.39 7.42
N VAL A 401 -10.08 9.23 6.11
CA VAL A 401 -9.09 10.04 5.36
C VAL A 401 -9.55 11.49 5.16
N ARG A 402 -10.84 11.75 5.19
CA ARG A 402 -11.42 13.11 5.17
C ARG A 402 -11.44 13.79 6.54
N ASN A 403 -11.34 13.00 7.61
CA ASN A 403 -11.30 13.47 9.00
C ASN A 403 -10.13 12.80 9.72
N PRO A 404 -8.88 13.14 9.35
CA PRO A 404 -7.69 12.48 9.92
C PRO A 404 -7.62 12.69 11.44
N MET A 405 -6.98 11.77 12.13
CA MET A 405 -6.61 11.96 13.52
C MET A 405 -5.65 13.16 13.61
N THR A 406 -5.77 13.92 14.69
CA THR A 406 -4.85 15.00 14.99
C THR A 406 -3.85 14.55 16.04
N VAL A 407 -2.60 15.02 15.90
CA VAL A 407 -1.49 14.64 16.79
C VAL A 407 -0.94 15.91 17.43
N SER A 408 -0.65 15.85 18.73
CA SER A 408 0.10 16.88 19.44
C SER A 408 1.22 16.26 20.26
N ILE A 409 2.35 16.96 20.32
CA ILE A 409 3.58 16.52 20.97
C ILE A 409 3.88 17.46 22.13
N ARG A 410 4.25 16.90 23.28
CA ARG A 410 4.64 17.68 24.48
C ARG A 410 5.80 17.03 25.23
#